data_8665acbab7695c9fd6190b581ebefed7
#
_entry.id   8665acbab7695c9fd6190b581ebefed7
#
_cell.length_a   1.000
_cell.length_b   1.000
_cell.length_c   1.000
_cell.angle_alpha   90.00
_cell.angle_beta   90.00
_cell.angle_gamma   90.00
#
_symmetry.space_group_name_H-M   'P 1'
#
loop_
_entity.id
_entity.type
_entity.pdbx_description
1 polymer ?
#
loop_
_entity_poly.entity_id
_entity_poly.type
_entity_poly.pdbx_seq_one_letter_code
_entity_poly.pdbx_strand_id
1 'polypeptide(L)'
;MPISKKLIEKMGGTITFESEEGVGTTFVIRVPFRINTDRSDRVETREKQEASIRGMHILLAEDNELNMEIAEFMLQDEGAVVTKAWNGQEAVELFEKSRSGKFDVILMDIMMPVMNGYEATKRIRSLDREDAKEVPIIAMTANAFTEDRIRAKEAGMNEHVAKPVDGELLVKVIHKLVS
;
A
#
# COMPACT_ATOMS: atom_id res chain seq x y z
N MET A 1 -15.94 6.11 23.58
CA MET A 1 -16.37 7.07 22.54
C MET A 1 -15.81 8.50 22.63
N PRO A 2 -14.97 8.91 23.59
CA PRO A 2 -14.57 10.32 23.66
C PRO A 2 -13.66 10.80 22.51
N ILE A 3 -12.79 9.93 21.98
CA ILE A 3 -11.83 10.31 20.93
C ILE A 3 -12.50 10.47 19.57
N SER A 4 -13.30 9.49 19.14
CA SER A 4 -14.02 9.53 17.86
C SER A 4 -15.00 10.71 17.78
N LYS A 5 -15.71 11.00 18.87
CA LYS A 5 -16.61 12.16 18.96
C LYS A 5 -15.86 13.48 18.78
N LYS A 6 -14.75 13.66 19.50
CA LYS A 6 -13.91 14.88 19.38
C LYS A 6 -13.33 15.06 17.97
N LEU A 7 -12.97 13.97 17.30
CA LEU A 7 -12.43 14.04 15.94
C LEU A 7 -13.52 14.48 14.95
N ILE A 8 -14.71 13.88 15.04
CA ILE A 8 -15.86 14.21 14.18
C ILE A 8 -16.29 15.68 14.41
N GLU A 9 -16.36 16.13 15.67
CA GLU A 9 -16.68 17.52 16.01
C GLU A 9 -15.63 18.50 15.48
N LYS A 10 -14.34 18.16 15.52
CA LYS A 10 -13.26 18.98 14.90
C LYS A 10 -13.40 19.09 13.38
N MET A 11 -13.98 18.07 12.73
CA MET A 11 -14.30 18.09 11.30
C MET A 11 -15.62 18.82 10.99
N GLY A 12 -16.25 19.44 11.99
CA GLY A 12 -17.55 20.11 11.85
C GLY A 12 -18.72 19.15 11.72
N GLY A 13 -18.53 17.89 12.07
CA GLY A 13 -19.54 16.83 11.96
C GLY A 13 -20.25 16.52 13.26
N THR A 14 -21.18 15.58 13.20
CA THR A 14 -21.93 15.06 14.33
C THR A 14 -21.94 13.55 14.34
N ILE A 15 -21.95 12.94 15.54
CA ILE A 15 -22.15 11.50 15.74
C ILE A 15 -23.30 11.28 16.71
N THR A 16 -24.25 10.45 16.32
CA THR A 16 -25.35 9.98 17.16
C THR A 16 -25.38 8.46 17.14
N PHE A 17 -26.03 7.85 18.12
CA PHE A 17 -26.22 6.42 18.15
C PHE A 17 -27.58 6.06 18.74
N GLU A 18 -28.12 4.95 18.30
CA GLU A 18 -29.30 4.28 18.84
C GLU A 18 -28.89 2.85 19.20
N SER A 19 -29.28 2.39 20.39
CA SER A 19 -28.90 1.05 20.87
C SER A 19 -30.09 0.40 21.55
N GLU A 20 -30.36 -0.87 21.20
CA GLU A 20 -31.39 -1.70 21.80
C GLU A 20 -30.74 -3.01 22.26
N GLU A 21 -30.98 -3.38 23.53
CA GLU A 21 -30.41 -4.58 24.13
C GLU A 21 -30.89 -5.84 23.40
N GLY A 22 -29.97 -6.71 22.99
CA GLY A 22 -30.27 -7.92 22.21
C GLY A 22 -30.51 -7.71 20.72
N VAL A 23 -30.60 -6.47 20.24
CA VAL A 23 -30.78 -6.11 18.81
C VAL A 23 -29.49 -5.55 18.21
N GLY A 24 -28.83 -4.64 18.91
CA GLY A 24 -27.57 -4.05 18.46
C GLY A 24 -27.50 -2.53 18.64
N THR A 25 -26.47 -1.93 18.02
CA THR A 25 -26.21 -0.48 18.07
C THR A 25 -25.98 0.06 16.68
N THR A 26 -26.71 1.11 16.32
CA THR A 26 -26.53 1.85 15.07
C THR A 26 -25.85 3.19 15.35
N PHE A 27 -24.75 3.49 14.67
CA PHE A 27 -24.08 4.78 14.72
C PHE A 27 -24.36 5.57 13.44
N VAL A 28 -24.76 6.83 13.59
CA VAL A 28 -24.93 7.77 12.46
C VAL A 28 -23.89 8.88 12.59
N ILE A 29 -23.01 8.95 11.60
CA ILE A 29 -21.96 9.98 11.50
C ILE A 29 -22.29 10.88 10.31
N ARG A 30 -22.35 12.20 10.54
CA ARG A 30 -22.53 13.21 9.50
C ARG A 30 -21.34 14.16 9.53
N VAL A 31 -20.60 14.22 8.43
CA VAL A 31 -19.44 15.13 8.28
C VAL A 31 -19.65 15.97 7.02
N PRO A 32 -19.55 17.32 7.12
CA PRO A 32 -19.62 18.17 5.94
C PRO A 32 -18.29 18.09 5.18
N PHE A 33 -18.35 17.83 3.88
CA PHE A 33 -17.20 17.93 2.97
C PHE A 33 -17.42 19.07 1.98
N ARG A 34 -16.37 19.84 1.70
CA ARG A 34 -16.39 20.76 0.58
C ARG A 34 -16.25 19.96 -0.71
N ILE A 35 -17.22 20.09 -1.61
CA ILE A 35 -17.09 19.53 -2.95
C ILE A 35 -16.15 20.49 -3.72
N ASN A 36 -14.99 20.00 -4.13
CA ASN A 36 -14.13 20.76 -5.06
C ASN A 36 -14.78 20.70 -6.44
N THR A 37 -15.46 21.80 -6.82
CA THR A 37 -16.11 21.96 -8.13
C THR A 37 -15.14 22.41 -9.20
N ASP A 38 -13.93 22.82 -8.85
CA ASP A 38 -12.91 23.27 -9.81
C ASP A 38 -12.21 22.04 -10.42
N ARG A 39 -12.93 21.41 -11.35
CA ARG A 39 -12.33 20.44 -12.29
C ARG A 39 -11.31 21.09 -13.25
N SER A 40 -11.25 22.41 -13.30
CA SER A 40 -10.32 23.16 -14.16
C SER A 40 -8.86 23.07 -13.72
N ASP A 41 -8.59 22.89 -12.41
CA ASP A 41 -7.21 22.84 -11.91
C ASP A 41 -6.52 21.48 -12.10
N ARG A 42 -7.26 20.45 -12.56
CA ARG A 42 -6.67 19.14 -12.89
C ARG A 42 -6.15 19.03 -14.32
N VAL A 43 -6.34 20.04 -15.16
CA VAL A 43 -5.98 19.94 -16.59
C VAL A 43 -4.74 20.76 -16.97
N GLU A 44 -4.31 21.74 -16.17
CA GLU A 44 -3.24 22.68 -16.59
C GLU A 44 -1.89 22.53 -15.86
N THR A 45 -1.67 21.50 -15.03
CA THR A 45 -0.36 21.24 -14.44
C THR A 45 0.30 19.94 -14.96
N ARG A 46 -0.02 19.53 -16.18
CA ARG A 46 0.44 18.25 -16.77
C ARG A 46 1.71 18.34 -17.63
N GLU A 47 2.59 19.30 -17.39
CA GLU A 47 3.92 19.34 -18.04
C GLU A 47 5.11 19.25 -17.07
N LYS A 48 4.91 18.83 -15.82
CA LYS A 48 6.00 18.19 -15.06
C LYS A 48 5.94 16.71 -15.43
N GLN A 49 7.06 16.10 -15.77
CA GLN A 49 7.22 14.65 -15.89
C GLN A 49 6.65 14.01 -14.62
N GLU A 50 5.34 13.78 -14.61
CA GLU A 50 4.69 13.13 -13.50
C GLU A 50 5.18 11.68 -13.47
N ALA A 51 5.67 11.29 -12.31
CA ALA A 51 6.01 9.90 -12.03
C ALA A 51 4.82 9.01 -12.46
N SER A 52 5.01 8.17 -13.46
CA SER A 52 3.94 7.32 -13.99
C SER A 52 4.33 5.86 -13.77
N ILE A 53 3.41 5.09 -13.23
CA ILE A 53 3.53 3.64 -13.06
C ILE A 53 2.65 2.87 -14.05
N ARG A 54 2.15 3.55 -15.07
CA ARG A 54 1.27 2.96 -16.09
C ARG A 54 1.94 1.79 -16.80
N GLY A 55 1.25 0.65 -16.80
CA GLY A 55 1.72 -0.58 -17.43
C GLY A 55 2.74 -1.38 -16.60
N MET A 56 3.20 -0.87 -15.46
CA MET A 56 4.10 -1.62 -14.58
C MET A 56 3.39 -2.81 -13.96
N HIS A 57 4.08 -3.92 -13.87
CA HIS A 57 3.62 -5.14 -13.21
C HIS A 57 4.09 -5.14 -11.75
N ILE A 58 3.16 -5.03 -10.83
CA ILE A 58 3.41 -4.91 -9.39
C ILE A 58 2.97 -6.20 -8.69
N LEU A 59 3.87 -6.80 -7.91
CA LEU A 59 3.51 -7.87 -6.97
C LEU A 59 3.19 -7.23 -5.63
N LEU A 60 1.93 -7.33 -5.20
CA LEU A 60 1.42 -6.76 -3.95
C LEU A 60 1.17 -7.88 -2.94
N ALA A 61 1.90 -7.87 -1.83
CA ALA A 61 1.75 -8.82 -0.73
C ALA A 61 1.16 -8.11 0.50
N GLU A 62 -0.03 -8.52 0.90
CA GLU A 62 -0.83 -7.97 2.01
C GLU A 62 -1.79 -9.03 2.49
N ASP A 63 -1.93 -9.24 3.79
CA ASP A 63 -2.80 -10.28 4.37
C ASP A 63 -4.20 -9.76 4.74
N ASN A 64 -4.37 -8.45 4.86
CA ASN A 64 -5.64 -7.82 5.16
C ASN A 64 -6.40 -7.47 3.88
N GLU A 65 -7.59 -8.05 3.70
CA GLU A 65 -8.43 -7.90 2.51
C GLU A 65 -8.73 -6.42 2.18
N LEU A 66 -9.09 -5.63 3.19
CA LEU A 66 -9.40 -4.21 2.98
C LEU A 66 -8.16 -3.41 2.54
N ASN A 67 -7.01 -3.66 3.15
CA ASN A 67 -5.77 -3.00 2.75
C ASN A 67 -5.35 -3.40 1.34
N MET A 68 -5.50 -4.70 1.00
CA MET A 68 -5.25 -5.23 -0.33
C MET A 68 -6.11 -4.53 -1.38
N GLU A 69 -7.42 -4.42 -1.15
CA GLU A 69 -8.35 -3.76 -2.07
C GLU A 69 -8.03 -2.27 -2.25
N ILE A 70 -7.72 -1.56 -1.16
CA ILE A 70 -7.36 -0.13 -1.21
C ILE A 70 -6.08 0.07 -2.01
N ALA A 71 -5.03 -0.72 -1.74
CA ALA A 71 -3.76 -0.60 -2.44
C ALA A 71 -3.89 -1.01 -3.91
N GLU A 72 -4.60 -2.10 -4.21
CA GLU A 72 -4.89 -2.54 -5.57
C GLU A 72 -5.62 -1.44 -6.37
N PHE A 73 -6.68 -0.87 -5.78
CA PHE A 73 -7.45 0.21 -6.43
C PHE A 73 -6.57 1.42 -6.75
N MET A 74 -5.75 1.88 -5.79
CA MET A 74 -4.85 3.02 -5.99
C MET A 74 -3.86 2.77 -7.13
N LEU A 75 -3.26 1.57 -7.18
CA LEU A 75 -2.28 1.21 -8.20
C LEU A 75 -2.91 1.06 -9.59
N GLN A 76 -4.10 0.45 -9.66
CA GLN A 76 -4.84 0.27 -10.92
C GLN A 76 -5.38 1.59 -11.47
N ASP A 77 -5.80 2.52 -10.61
CA ASP A 77 -6.23 3.87 -11.03
C ASP A 77 -5.09 4.65 -11.73
N GLU A 78 -3.85 4.40 -11.30
CA GLU A 78 -2.62 4.91 -11.93
C GLU A 78 -2.15 4.08 -13.14
N GLY A 79 -2.91 3.04 -13.49
CA GLY A 79 -2.69 2.22 -14.69
C GLY A 79 -1.69 1.07 -14.53
N ALA A 80 -1.32 0.69 -13.32
CA ALA A 80 -0.48 -0.48 -13.06
C ALA A 80 -1.25 -1.79 -13.16
N VAL A 81 -0.54 -2.88 -13.39
CA VAL A 81 -1.07 -4.25 -13.38
C VAL A 81 -0.66 -4.93 -12.07
N VAL A 82 -1.62 -5.26 -11.23
CA VAL A 82 -1.36 -5.80 -9.90
C VAL A 82 -1.54 -7.33 -9.89
N THR A 83 -0.56 -8.03 -9.30
CA THR A 83 -0.65 -9.44 -8.93
C THR A 83 -0.67 -9.52 -7.41
N LYS A 84 -1.69 -10.18 -6.84
CA LYS A 84 -1.90 -10.26 -5.37
C LYS A 84 -1.28 -11.51 -4.78
N ALA A 85 -0.69 -11.34 -3.58
CA ALA A 85 -0.24 -12.41 -2.70
C ALA A 85 -0.78 -12.14 -1.28
N TRP A 86 -1.35 -13.14 -0.63
CA TRP A 86 -2.01 -13.00 0.68
C TRP A 86 -1.08 -13.27 1.86
N ASN A 87 0.16 -13.58 1.61
CA ASN A 87 1.23 -13.77 2.60
C ASN A 87 2.59 -13.79 1.90
N GLY A 88 3.66 -13.77 2.69
CA GLY A 88 5.02 -13.79 2.15
C GLY A 88 5.39 -15.06 1.39
N GLN A 89 4.82 -16.22 1.76
CA GLN A 89 5.07 -17.48 1.06
C GLN A 89 4.50 -17.44 -0.36
N GLU A 90 3.25 -16.96 -0.53
CA GLU A 90 2.65 -16.77 -1.85
C GLU A 90 3.42 -15.78 -2.70
N ALA A 91 3.90 -14.69 -2.10
CA ALA A 91 4.70 -13.70 -2.83
C ALA A 91 5.99 -14.32 -3.39
N VAL A 92 6.71 -15.13 -2.59
CA VAL A 92 7.89 -15.87 -3.04
C VAL A 92 7.55 -16.82 -4.17
N GLU A 93 6.48 -17.63 -4.01
CA GLU A 93 6.07 -18.61 -5.03
C GLU A 93 5.64 -17.97 -6.34
N LEU A 94 4.86 -16.87 -6.28
CA LEU A 94 4.45 -16.13 -7.47
C LEU A 94 5.65 -15.52 -8.19
N PHE A 95 6.62 -14.99 -7.43
CA PHE A 95 7.84 -14.47 -8.01
C PHE A 95 8.68 -15.59 -8.64
N GLU A 96 8.92 -16.68 -7.94
CA GLU A 96 9.71 -17.83 -8.40
C GLU A 96 9.14 -18.47 -9.67
N LYS A 97 7.81 -18.68 -9.71
CA LYS A 97 7.11 -19.28 -10.88
C LYS A 97 6.97 -18.33 -12.07
N SER A 98 7.22 -17.03 -11.86
CA SER A 98 7.11 -16.04 -12.94
C SER A 98 8.31 -16.14 -13.90
N ARG A 99 8.11 -15.67 -15.14
CA ARG A 99 9.26 -15.43 -16.03
C ARG A 99 10.15 -14.31 -15.44
N SER A 100 11.44 -14.38 -15.70
CA SER A 100 12.38 -13.31 -15.29
C SER A 100 11.95 -11.95 -15.85
N GLY A 101 12.05 -10.91 -15.05
CA GLY A 101 11.66 -9.54 -15.41
C GLY A 101 10.14 -9.33 -15.53
N LYS A 102 9.30 -10.23 -14.96
CA LYS A 102 7.86 -10.02 -14.99
C LYS A 102 7.42 -8.88 -14.09
N PHE A 103 8.02 -8.74 -12.94
CA PHE A 103 7.63 -7.73 -11.94
C PHE A 103 8.62 -6.58 -11.93
N ASP A 104 8.09 -5.37 -12.09
CA ASP A 104 8.87 -4.14 -12.04
C ASP A 104 9.15 -3.69 -10.61
N VAL A 105 8.26 -4.03 -9.67
CA VAL A 105 8.38 -3.73 -8.24
C VAL A 105 7.55 -4.70 -7.40
N ILE A 106 7.98 -4.92 -6.17
CA ILE A 106 7.26 -5.70 -5.15
C ILE A 106 6.89 -4.77 -4.00
N LEU A 107 5.61 -4.69 -3.67
CA LEU A 107 5.09 -4.07 -2.45
C LEU A 107 4.86 -5.16 -1.42
N MET A 108 5.55 -5.09 -0.29
CA MET A 108 5.61 -6.17 0.68
C MET A 108 5.19 -5.67 2.07
N ASP A 109 4.05 -6.12 2.56
CA ASP A 109 3.74 -5.94 3.98
C ASP A 109 4.76 -6.68 4.84
N ILE A 110 5.16 -6.04 5.93
CA ILE A 110 6.10 -6.65 6.87
C ILE A 110 5.40 -7.69 7.74
N MET A 111 4.20 -7.40 8.21
CA MET A 111 3.51 -8.19 9.23
C MET A 111 2.43 -9.08 8.60
N MET A 112 2.83 -10.23 8.09
CA MET A 112 1.91 -11.22 7.50
C MET A 112 2.02 -12.58 8.20
N PRO A 113 0.93 -13.38 8.21
CA PRO A 113 0.96 -14.76 8.68
C PRO A 113 1.76 -15.67 7.72
N VAL A 114 2.06 -16.88 8.14
CA VAL A 114 2.78 -17.93 7.40
C VAL A 114 4.26 -17.56 7.17
N MET A 115 4.51 -16.44 6.50
CA MET A 115 5.84 -15.88 6.25
C MET A 115 5.74 -14.35 6.25
N ASN A 116 6.51 -13.71 7.10
CA ASN A 116 6.57 -12.24 7.17
C ASN A 116 7.36 -11.65 5.99
N GLY A 117 7.22 -10.32 5.78
CA GLY A 117 7.83 -9.65 4.64
C GLY A 117 9.36 -9.66 4.64
N TYR A 118 10.00 -9.67 5.81
CA TYR A 118 11.46 -9.77 5.89
C TYR A 118 11.98 -11.13 5.42
N GLU A 119 11.32 -12.20 5.85
CA GLU A 119 11.66 -13.57 5.44
C GLU A 119 11.40 -13.78 3.95
N ALA A 120 10.25 -13.31 3.46
CA ALA A 120 9.90 -13.34 2.05
C ALA A 120 10.94 -12.62 1.19
N THR A 121 11.35 -11.41 1.61
CA THR A 121 12.38 -10.64 0.91
C THR A 121 13.72 -11.39 0.85
N LYS A 122 14.19 -11.92 1.99
CA LYS A 122 15.43 -12.71 2.02
C LYS A 122 15.35 -13.92 1.09
N ARG A 123 14.21 -14.60 1.06
CA ARG A 123 13.98 -15.74 0.17
C ARG A 123 14.01 -15.32 -1.30
N ILE A 124 13.31 -14.26 -1.67
CA ILE A 124 13.36 -13.72 -3.04
C ILE A 124 14.80 -13.40 -3.43
N ARG A 125 15.53 -12.65 -2.59
CA ARG A 125 16.94 -12.26 -2.84
C ARG A 125 17.89 -13.45 -2.96
N SER A 126 17.56 -14.62 -2.36
CA SER A 126 18.37 -15.84 -2.42
C SER A 126 18.09 -16.72 -3.63
N LEU A 127 17.07 -16.41 -4.44
CA LEU A 127 16.78 -17.17 -5.66
C LEU A 127 17.91 -17.01 -6.67
N ASP A 128 18.21 -18.12 -7.38
CA ASP A 128 19.22 -18.11 -8.44
C ASP A 128 18.67 -17.51 -9.74
N ARG A 129 18.34 -16.21 -9.67
CA ARG A 129 17.79 -15.40 -10.75
C ARG A 129 18.38 -13.99 -10.65
N GLU A 130 18.70 -13.42 -11.79
CA GLU A 130 19.31 -12.08 -11.85
C GLU A 130 18.31 -11.02 -11.36
N ASP A 131 17.07 -11.05 -11.84
CA ASP A 131 16.02 -10.13 -11.45
C ASP A 131 15.62 -10.21 -9.95
N ALA A 132 15.85 -11.35 -9.30
CA ALA A 132 15.63 -11.49 -7.86
C ALA A 132 16.56 -10.61 -7.01
N LYS A 133 17.73 -10.27 -7.52
CA LYS A 133 18.68 -9.38 -6.85
C LYS A 133 18.39 -7.91 -7.09
N GLU A 134 17.77 -7.59 -8.23
CA GLU A 134 17.59 -6.23 -8.74
C GLU A 134 16.19 -5.67 -8.51
N VAL A 135 15.13 -6.53 -8.58
CA VAL A 135 13.74 -6.05 -8.43
C VAL A 135 13.58 -5.19 -7.18
N PRO A 136 13.08 -3.95 -7.30
CA PRO A 136 12.81 -3.12 -6.14
C PRO A 136 11.75 -3.76 -5.22
N ILE A 137 12.05 -3.82 -3.92
CA ILE A 137 11.11 -4.29 -2.90
C ILE A 137 10.86 -3.13 -1.92
N ILE A 138 9.62 -2.70 -1.83
CA ILE A 138 9.17 -1.61 -0.95
C ILE A 138 8.42 -2.23 0.23
N ALA A 139 8.90 -1.97 1.43
CA ALA A 139 8.22 -2.38 2.65
C ALA A 139 6.96 -1.53 2.88
N MET A 140 5.84 -2.15 3.20
CA MET A 140 4.66 -1.49 3.74
C MET A 140 4.61 -1.76 5.25
N THR A 141 4.63 -0.73 6.08
CA THR A 141 4.73 -0.88 7.53
C THR A 141 3.75 -0.02 8.29
N ALA A 142 3.18 -0.55 9.37
CA ALA A 142 2.38 0.25 10.30
C ALA A 142 3.21 1.28 11.10
N ASN A 143 4.52 1.07 11.19
CA ASN A 143 5.44 1.90 11.94
C ASN A 143 6.63 2.32 11.09
N ALA A 144 6.83 3.63 10.94
CA ALA A 144 7.99 4.20 10.24
C ALA A 144 9.20 4.44 11.19
N PHE A 145 9.29 3.68 12.31
CA PHE A 145 10.40 3.86 13.26
C PHE A 145 11.73 3.38 12.68
N THR A 146 12.81 3.97 13.17
CA THR A 146 14.17 3.75 12.71
C THR A 146 14.58 2.26 12.72
N GLU A 147 14.10 1.47 13.69
CA GLU A 147 14.40 0.04 13.80
C GLU A 147 13.82 -0.79 12.66
N ASP A 148 12.56 -0.54 12.27
CA ASP A 148 11.91 -1.27 11.18
C ASP A 148 12.58 -0.95 9.83
N ARG A 149 13.04 0.28 9.65
CA ARG A 149 13.82 0.69 8.46
C ARG A 149 15.15 -0.05 8.36
N ILE A 150 15.85 -0.19 9.48
CA ILE A 150 17.13 -0.93 9.52
C ILE A 150 16.90 -2.38 9.16
N ARG A 151 15.92 -3.04 9.77
CA ARG A 151 15.56 -4.44 9.48
C ARG A 151 15.13 -4.67 8.03
N ALA A 152 14.34 -3.75 7.48
CA ALA A 152 13.92 -3.80 6.07
C ALA A 152 15.15 -3.75 5.15
N LYS A 153 16.08 -2.83 5.40
CA LYS A 153 17.33 -2.72 4.64
C LYS A 153 18.21 -3.96 4.78
N GLU A 154 18.36 -4.51 6.00
CA GLU A 154 19.11 -5.75 6.26
C GLU A 154 18.49 -6.97 5.58
N ALA A 155 17.16 -6.99 5.42
CA ALA A 155 16.47 -8.02 4.65
C ALA A 155 16.67 -7.91 3.14
N GLY A 156 17.15 -6.75 2.64
CA GLY A 156 17.33 -6.48 1.21
C GLY A 156 16.20 -5.70 0.55
N MET A 157 15.34 -5.03 1.34
CA MET A 157 14.35 -4.08 0.82
C MET A 157 15.00 -2.76 0.43
N ASN A 158 14.45 -2.09 -0.57
CA ASN A 158 15.01 -0.87 -1.15
C ASN A 158 14.47 0.41 -0.51
N GLU A 159 13.18 0.40 -0.14
CA GLU A 159 12.50 1.55 0.44
C GLU A 159 11.36 1.09 1.36
N HIS A 160 10.72 2.03 2.05
CA HIS A 160 9.55 1.75 2.90
C HIS A 160 8.50 2.83 2.77
N VAL A 161 7.23 2.45 2.96
CA VAL A 161 6.06 3.32 2.99
C VAL A 161 5.24 3.00 4.23
N ALA A 162 4.80 4.04 4.94
CA ALA A 162 3.95 3.86 6.12
C ALA A 162 2.50 3.57 5.71
N LYS A 163 1.83 2.71 6.47
CA LYS A 163 0.38 2.52 6.41
C LYS A 163 -0.34 3.54 7.32
N PRO A 164 -1.49 4.11 6.92
CA PRO A 164 -2.20 3.86 5.66
C PRO A 164 -1.43 4.42 4.47
N VAL A 165 -1.44 3.68 3.36
CA VAL A 165 -0.67 4.01 2.17
C VAL A 165 -1.24 5.27 1.52
N ASP A 166 -0.37 6.27 1.30
CA ASP A 166 -0.68 7.44 0.49
C ASP A 166 -0.34 7.14 -0.98
N GLY A 167 -1.33 7.20 -1.86
CA GLY A 167 -1.18 6.82 -3.28
C GLY A 167 -0.18 7.70 -4.03
N GLU A 168 -0.19 9.01 -3.82
CA GLU A 168 0.75 9.93 -4.50
C GLU A 168 2.20 9.67 -4.04
N LEU A 169 2.39 9.44 -2.73
CA LEU A 169 3.70 9.11 -2.19
C LEU A 169 4.19 7.77 -2.73
N LEU A 170 3.31 6.75 -2.78
CA LEU A 170 3.65 5.42 -3.29
C LEU A 170 4.11 5.48 -4.75
N VAL A 171 3.36 6.17 -5.61
CA VAL A 171 3.72 6.35 -7.04
C VAL A 171 5.08 7.03 -7.18
N LYS A 172 5.35 8.08 -6.40
CA LYS A 172 6.66 8.77 -6.40
C LYS A 172 7.81 7.86 -5.97
N VAL A 173 7.58 7.02 -4.95
CA VAL A 173 8.59 6.07 -4.45
C VAL A 173 8.86 4.99 -5.48
N ILE A 174 7.82 4.40 -6.08
CA ILE A 174 7.95 3.39 -7.14
C ILE A 174 8.74 3.97 -8.31
N HIS A 175 8.31 5.11 -8.83
CA HIS A 175 8.96 5.76 -9.97
C HIS A 175 10.45 6.01 -9.72
N LYS A 176 10.80 6.53 -8.54
CA LYS A 176 12.20 6.78 -8.14
C LYS A 176 13.08 5.52 -8.16
N LEU A 177 12.50 4.34 -7.88
CA LEU A 177 13.25 3.09 -7.79
C LEU A 177 13.37 2.35 -9.13
N VAL A 178 12.45 2.62 -10.07
CA VAL A 178 12.36 1.92 -11.37
C VAL A 178 12.91 2.77 -12.52
N SER A 179 13.08 4.10 -12.30
CA SER A 179 13.74 5.02 -13.27
C SER A 179 15.23 4.92 -13.19
#